data_5defb38b2bd7fe11df5f5850c3a5e154
#
_entry.id   5defb38b2bd7fe11df5f5850c3a5e154
#
_cell.length_a   1.000
_cell.length_b   1.000
_cell.length_c   1.000
_cell.angle_alpha   90.00
_cell.angle_beta   90.00
_cell.angle_gamma   90.00
#
_symmetry.space_group_name_H-M   'P 1'
#
loop_
_entity.id
_entity.type
_entity.pdbx_description
1 polymer ?
#
loop_
_entity_poly.entity_id
_entity_poly.type
_entity_poly.pdbx_seq_one_letter_code
_entity_poly.pdbx_strand_id
1 'polypeptide(L)'
;MARVADYSIIADGWVVEASQDTISFEVPSTIDAGSRSVLGFMLQVNNLDDTNMTLRLNGQKVWTWQYSEGKRIMFFQEVIGAGILKPGTNVFSFDSSSGDFRFVQLSDIVVWWQANV
;
A
#
# COMPACT_ATOMS: atom_id res chain seq x y z
N MET A 1 26.37 -5.44 11.88
CA MET A 1 25.06 -5.43 12.53
C MET A 1 24.12 -6.34 11.74
N ALA A 2 23.46 -7.25 12.42
CA ALA A 2 22.49 -8.13 11.78
C ALA A 2 21.18 -7.39 11.53
N ARG A 3 20.48 -7.78 10.48
CA ARG A 3 19.14 -7.28 10.16
C ARG A 3 18.21 -8.46 9.98
N VAL A 4 16.96 -8.25 10.31
CA VAL A 4 15.90 -9.23 10.10
C VAL A 4 14.76 -8.57 9.36
N ALA A 5 13.99 -9.35 8.64
CA ALA A 5 12.76 -8.86 8.04
C ALA A 5 11.66 -8.80 9.12
N ASP A 6 10.90 -7.73 9.08
CA ASP A 6 9.74 -7.54 9.92
C ASP A 6 8.62 -6.91 9.10
N TYR A 7 7.44 -6.77 9.64
CA TYR A 7 6.31 -6.28 8.88
C TYR A 7 5.25 -5.62 9.74
N SER A 8 4.43 -4.77 9.09
CA SER A 8 3.18 -4.28 9.65
C SER A 8 2.03 -4.64 8.71
N ILE A 9 0.93 -5.09 9.29
CA ILE A 9 -0.32 -5.24 8.54
C ILE A 9 -0.99 -3.87 8.53
N ILE A 10 -1.14 -3.29 7.34
CA ILE A 10 -1.82 -2.01 7.18
C ILE A 10 -3.32 -2.23 7.20
N ALA A 11 -3.80 -3.23 6.48
CA ALA A 11 -5.21 -3.59 6.48
C ALA A 11 -5.37 -5.08 6.25
N ASP A 12 -6.28 -5.67 7.03
CA ASP A 12 -6.69 -7.07 6.90
C ASP A 12 -8.12 -7.08 6.35
N GLY A 13 -8.36 -7.95 5.37
CA GLY A 13 -9.64 -7.96 4.68
C GLY A 13 -9.77 -6.84 3.64
N TRP A 14 -10.95 -6.70 3.08
CA TRP A 14 -11.20 -5.75 2.00
C TRP A 14 -11.34 -4.33 2.50
N VAL A 15 -10.57 -3.43 1.91
CA VAL A 15 -10.70 -1.99 2.10
C VAL A 15 -11.40 -1.44 0.87
N VAL A 16 -12.60 -0.97 1.03
CA VAL A 16 -13.49 -0.68 -0.09
C VAL A 16 -13.27 0.72 -0.65
N GLU A 17 -12.89 1.66 0.17
CA GLU A 17 -13.04 3.06 -0.16
C GLU A 17 -11.74 3.67 -0.63
N ALA A 18 -11.73 4.01 -1.92
CA ALA A 18 -10.68 4.80 -2.50
C ALA A 18 -10.91 6.29 -2.20
N SER A 19 -9.86 7.04 -2.24
CA SER A 19 -9.81 8.51 -2.31
C SER A 19 -10.14 9.30 -1.05
N GLN A 20 -10.81 8.74 -0.07
CA GLN A 20 -11.22 9.50 1.12
C GLN A 20 -10.55 9.02 2.39
N ASP A 21 -10.21 7.76 2.44
CA ASP A 21 -9.75 7.15 3.67
C ASP A 21 -8.24 7.04 3.70
N THR A 22 -7.71 7.35 4.86
CA THR A 22 -6.31 7.09 5.18
C THR A 22 -6.27 6.04 6.28
N ILE A 23 -5.24 5.21 6.26
CA ILE A 23 -5.01 4.20 7.27
C ILE A 23 -3.68 4.49 7.94
N SER A 24 -3.72 4.72 9.24
CA SER A 24 -2.51 4.88 10.04
C SER A 24 -2.02 3.54 10.54
N PHE A 25 -0.72 3.32 10.52
CA PHE A 25 -0.11 2.11 11.04
C PHE A 25 1.21 2.45 11.71
N GLU A 26 1.64 1.58 12.63
CA GLU A 26 2.85 1.81 13.42
C GLU A 26 4.01 0.99 12.89
N VAL A 27 5.19 1.61 12.89
CA VAL A 27 6.45 0.95 12.59
C VAL A 27 7.38 1.15 13.79
N PRO A 28 7.94 0.07 14.34
CA PRO A 28 8.82 0.18 15.51
C PRO A 28 10.09 0.98 15.23
N SER A 29 10.66 1.52 16.29
CA SER A 29 11.91 2.28 16.19
C SER A 29 13.11 1.46 15.72
N THR A 30 12.98 0.15 15.71
CA THR A 30 14.02 -0.76 15.22
C THR A 30 14.15 -0.81 13.71
N ILE A 31 13.24 -0.17 12.96
CA ILE A 31 13.34 -0.13 11.50
C ILE A 31 14.69 0.46 11.06
N ASP A 32 15.28 -0.15 10.06
CA ASP A 32 16.40 0.45 9.33
C ASP A 32 15.83 1.33 8.21
N ALA A 33 15.62 2.60 8.52
CA ALA A 33 14.99 3.54 7.57
C ALA A 33 15.85 3.80 6.33
N GLY A 34 17.12 3.45 6.35
CA GLY A 34 18.01 3.56 5.19
C GLY A 34 17.83 2.41 4.19
N SER A 35 17.07 1.38 4.54
CA SER A 35 16.79 0.26 3.66
C SER A 35 15.49 0.45 2.91
N ARG A 36 15.39 -0.16 1.73
CA ARG A 36 14.14 -0.22 0.98
C ARG A 36 13.18 -1.17 1.67
N SER A 37 11.91 -0.90 1.50
CA SER A 37 10.81 -1.72 2.01
C SER A 37 10.02 -2.32 0.85
N VAL A 38 9.12 -3.24 1.14
CA VAL A 38 8.25 -3.85 0.13
C VAL A 38 6.81 -3.71 0.60
N LEU A 39 5.96 -3.18 -0.27
CA LEU A 39 4.53 -3.10 -0.06
C LEU A 39 3.84 -4.20 -0.87
N GLY A 40 3.00 -5.01 -0.22
CA GLY A 40 2.19 -6.01 -0.89
C GLY A 40 0.72 -5.76 -0.65
N PHE A 41 -0.11 -6.02 -1.65
CA PHE A 41 -1.56 -5.85 -1.53
C PHE A 41 -2.29 -6.65 -2.59
N MET A 42 -3.54 -7.01 -2.27
CA MET A 42 -4.48 -7.57 -3.22
C MET A 42 -5.33 -6.45 -3.79
N LEU A 43 -5.53 -6.46 -5.10
CA LEU A 43 -6.39 -5.51 -5.79
C LEU A 43 -7.50 -6.28 -6.49
N GLN A 44 -8.73 -5.89 -6.23
CA GLN A 44 -9.88 -6.36 -7.00
C GLN A 44 -10.47 -5.20 -7.78
N VAL A 45 -10.60 -5.37 -9.09
CA VAL A 45 -11.30 -4.43 -9.97
C VAL A 45 -12.48 -5.15 -10.60
N ASN A 46 -13.61 -4.47 -10.69
CA ASN A 46 -14.85 -5.03 -11.22
C ASN A 46 -15.40 -4.11 -12.30
N ASN A 47 -15.29 -4.56 -13.54
CA ASN A 47 -16.07 -4.00 -14.65
C ASN A 47 -15.99 -2.47 -14.72
N LEU A 48 -14.77 -1.94 -14.68
CA LEU A 48 -14.54 -0.50 -14.72
C LEU A 48 -14.26 -0.02 -16.13
N ASP A 49 -14.65 1.22 -16.38
CA ASP A 49 -14.05 2.05 -17.42
C ASP A 49 -12.63 2.41 -17.00
N ASP A 50 -11.91 3.11 -17.85
CA ASP A 50 -10.54 3.51 -17.56
C ASP A 50 -10.42 4.14 -16.17
N THR A 51 -9.56 3.58 -15.36
CA THR A 51 -9.34 4.04 -13.99
C THR A 51 -7.87 4.16 -13.71
N ASN A 52 -7.47 5.31 -13.18
CA ASN A 52 -6.13 5.52 -12.65
C ASN A 52 -6.16 5.34 -11.15
N MET A 53 -5.24 4.56 -10.64
CA MET A 53 -5.13 4.24 -9.23
C MET A 53 -3.77 4.68 -8.72
N THR A 54 -3.74 5.21 -7.51
CA THR A 54 -2.50 5.68 -6.88
C THR A 54 -2.49 5.31 -5.41
N LEU A 55 -1.39 4.70 -4.98
CA LEU A 55 -1.12 4.47 -3.56
C LEU A 55 -0.04 5.43 -3.08
N ARG A 56 -0.21 5.93 -1.86
CA ARG A 56 0.76 6.79 -1.21
C ARG A 56 1.10 6.26 0.17
N LEU A 57 2.36 6.42 0.53
CA LEU A 57 2.82 6.24 1.91
C LEU A 57 3.40 7.57 2.37
N ASN A 58 2.88 8.08 3.47
CA ASN A 58 3.30 9.38 4.04
C ASN A 58 3.25 10.49 2.99
N GLY A 59 2.21 10.49 2.16
CA GLY A 59 2.00 11.49 1.12
C GLY A 59 2.80 11.30 -0.16
N GLN A 60 3.69 10.31 -0.22
CA GLN A 60 4.51 10.05 -1.40
C GLN A 60 3.94 8.93 -2.23
N LYS A 61 3.87 9.13 -3.56
CA LYS A 61 3.41 8.08 -4.46
C LYS A 61 4.38 6.92 -4.44
N VAL A 62 3.86 5.73 -4.19
CA VAL A 62 4.65 4.50 -4.20
C VAL A 62 4.19 3.53 -5.28
N TRP A 63 3.00 3.72 -5.83
CA TRP A 63 2.48 2.88 -6.89
C TRP A 63 1.37 3.61 -7.63
N THR A 64 1.38 3.49 -8.98
CA THR A 64 0.31 4.01 -9.85
C THR A 64 0.01 2.98 -10.92
N TRP A 65 -1.26 2.88 -11.31
CA TRP A 65 -1.65 1.98 -12.37
C TRP A 65 -2.93 2.45 -13.05
N GLN A 66 -3.04 2.14 -14.33
CA GLN A 66 -4.25 2.37 -15.11
C GLN A 66 -4.82 1.03 -15.53
N TYR A 67 -6.12 0.87 -15.39
CA TYR A 67 -6.81 -0.37 -15.73
C TYR A 67 -8.12 -0.07 -16.45
N SER A 68 -8.41 -0.82 -17.51
CA SER A 68 -9.56 -0.57 -18.36
C SER A 68 -10.35 -1.83 -18.75
N GLU A 69 -10.03 -2.99 -18.21
CA GLU A 69 -10.62 -4.26 -18.67
C GLU A 69 -11.25 -5.09 -17.55
N GLY A 70 -12.59 -5.14 -17.51
CA GLY A 70 -13.36 -6.18 -16.86
C GLY A 70 -13.02 -6.45 -15.38
N LYS A 71 -13.31 -7.67 -14.95
CA LYS A 71 -13.10 -8.11 -13.56
C LYS A 71 -11.77 -8.80 -13.41
N ARG A 72 -11.03 -8.46 -12.35
CA ARG A 72 -9.79 -9.14 -12.05
C ARG A 72 -9.42 -9.01 -10.58
N ILE A 73 -8.79 -10.05 -10.06
CA ILE A 73 -8.14 -10.03 -8.74
C ILE A 73 -6.67 -10.27 -8.98
N MET A 74 -5.83 -9.39 -8.44
CA MET A 74 -4.38 -9.43 -8.64
C MET A 74 -3.66 -9.14 -7.33
N PHE A 75 -2.48 -9.74 -7.17
CA PHE A 75 -1.59 -9.41 -6.09
C PHE A 75 -0.40 -8.63 -6.62
N PHE A 76 -0.10 -7.52 -5.96
CA PHE A 76 1.03 -6.68 -6.32
C PHE A 76 2.04 -6.61 -5.19
N GLN A 77 3.31 -6.51 -5.57
CA GLN A 77 4.40 -6.16 -4.67
C GLN A 77 5.17 -5.01 -5.29
N GLU A 78 5.45 -4.00 -4.48
CA GLU A 78 6.16 -2.82 -4.92
C GLU A 78 7.30 -2.50 -3.98
N VAL A 79 8.46 -2.19 -4.54
CA VAL A 79 9.63 -1.78 -3.76
C VAL A 79 9.48 -0.30 -3.40
N ILE A 80 9.57 -0.02 -2.11
CA ILE A 80 9.43 1.33 -1.57
C ILE A 80 10.82 1.89 -1.30
N GLY A 81 11.07 3.11 -1.76
CA GLY A 81 12.34 3.79 -1.58
C GLY A 81 12.71 3.97 -0.11
N ALA A 82 14.02 4.00 0.15
CA ALA A 82 14.53 4.24 1.49
C ALA A 82 14.01 5.58 2.05
N GLY A 83 13.69 5.58 3.33
CA GLY A 83 13.27 6.80 4.04
C GLY A 83 11.80 7.15 3.89
N ILE A 84 11.01 6.44 3.09
CA ILE A 84 9.57 6.68 2.98
C ILE A 84 8.86 6.19 4.24
N LEU A 85 9.15 4.97 4.68
CA LEU A 85 8.70 4.51 5.99
C LEU A 85 9.55 5.13 7.09
N LYS A 86 8.89 5.49 8.18
CA LYS A 86 9.52 6.15 9.34
C LYS A 86 9.20 5.37 10.60
N PRO A 87 10.05 5.45 11.62
CA PRO A 87 9.64 5.00 12.95
C PRO A 87 8.41 5.74 13.42
N GLY A 88 7.50 5.06 14.10
CA GLY A 88 6.29 5.65 14.61
C GLY A 88 5.11 5.53 13.66
N THR A 89 4.28 6.54 13.63
CA THR A 89 3.05 6.54 12.85
C THR A 89 3.32 6.84 11.38
N ASN A 90 2.84 5.96 10.52
CA ASN A 90 2.88 6.12 9.08
C ASN A 90 1.45 6.14 8.54
N VAL A 91 1.24 6.73 7.38
CA VAL A 91 -0.09 6.90 6.78
C VAL A 91 -0.11 6.30 5.38
N PHE A 92 -1.05 5.42 5.15
CA PHE A 92 -1.34 4.83 3.85
C PHE A 92 -2.59 5.52 3.27
N SER A 93 -2.58 5.81 1.98
CA SER A 93 -3.77 6.32 1.30
C SER A 93 -3.90 5.73 -0.11
N PHE A 94 -5.13 5.65 -0.58
CA PHE A 94 -5.47 5.08 -1.87
C PHE A 94 -6.46 5.99 -2.59
N ASP A 95 -6.10 6.36 -3.83
CA ASP A 95 -6.95 7.18 -4.70
C ASP A 95 -7.30 6.43 -5.97
N SER A 96 -8.53 6.64 -6.44
CA SER A 96 -8.99 6.14 -7.73
C SER A 96 -9.70 7.26 -8.47
N SER A 97 -9.44 7.37 -9.76
CA SER A 97 -10.08 8.39 -10.60
C SER A 97 -11.49 8.00 -11.05
N SER A 98 -11.92 6.76 -10.84
CA SER A 98 -13.21 6.30 -11.35
C SER A 98 -14.40 6.98 -10.69
N GLY A 99 -14.25 7.50 -9.51
CA GLY A 99 -15.35 8.06 -8.73
C GLY A 99 -16.31 7.03 -8.15
N ASP A 100 -16.28 5.80 -8.62
CA ASP A 100 -17.09 4.72 -8.10
C ASP A 100 -16.20 3.61 -7.52
N PHE A 101 -15.78 3.82 -6.30
CA PHE A 101 -14.88 2.93 -5.59
C PHE A 101 -15.49 1.57 -5.24
N ARG A 102 -16.79 1.35 -5.45
CA ARG A 102 -17.40 0.04 -5.25
C ARG A 102 -16.81 -1.01 -6.16
N PHE A 103 -16.19 -0.59 -7.25
CA PHE A 103 -15.57 -1.48 -8.20
C PHE A 103 -14.06 -1.63 -8.01
N VAL A 104 -13.49 -0.93 -7.06
CA VAL A 104 -12.06 -1.03 -6.77
C VAL A 104 -11.89 -1.27 -5.28
N GLN A 105 -11.30 -2.42 -4.94
CA GLN A 105 -11.11 -2.82 -3.55
C GLN A 105 -9.67 -3.26 -3.35
N LEU A 106 -9.09 -2.83 -2.25
CA LEU A 106 -7.79 -3.32 -1.78
C LEU A 106 -7.98 -4.18 -0.55
N SER A 107 -7.16 -5.20 -0.42
CA SER A 107 -7.17 -6.03 0.77
C SER A 107 -5.77 -6.52 1.10
N ASP A 108 -5.63 -7.04 2.32
CA ASP A 108 -4.42 -7.72 2.76
C ASP A 108 -3.18 -6.89 2.46
N ILE A 109 -3.21 -5.63 2.91
CA ILE A 109 -2.15 -4.68 2.67
C ILE A 109 -1.09 -4.84 3.75
N VAL A 110 0.12 -5.22 3.34
CA VAL A 110 1.23 -5.50 4.26
C VAL A 110 2.46 -4.76 3.76
N VAL A 111 3.22 -4.21 4.67
CA VAL A 111 4.53 -3.66 4.36
C VAL A 111 5.59 -4.40 5.15
N TRP A 112 6.66 -4.80 4.46
CA TRP A 112 7.82 -5.46 5.04
C TRP A 112 9.00 -4.49 5.03
N TRP A 113 9.79 -4.51 6.07
CA TRP A 113 11.01 -3.71 6.17
C TRP A 113 12.14 -4.52 6.80
N GLN A 114 13.33 -3.95 6.77
CA GLN A 114 14.46 -4.49 7.49
C GLN A 114 14.54 -3.82 8.86
N ALA A 115 14.70 -4.63 9.88
CA ALA A 115 14.85 -4.16 11.25
C ALA A 115 16.26 -4.42 11.74
N ASN A 116 16.78 -3.48 12.51
CA ASN A 116 18.06 -3.65 13.21
C ASN A 116 17.86 -4.54 14.43
N VAL A 117 18.83 -5.37 14.67
CA VAL A 117 18.81 -6.32 15.78
C VAL A 117 19.84 -5.94 16.82
#